data_5d8707278f552470d7dc74be66a3bc3b
#
_entry.id   5d8707278f552470d7dc74be66a3bc3b
#
_cell.length_a   1.000
_cell.length_b   1.000
_cell.length_c   1.000
_cell.angle_alpha   90.00
_cell.angle_beta   90.00
_cell.angle_gamma   90.00
#
_symmetry.space_group_name_H-M   'P 1'
#
loop_
_entity.id
_entity.type
_entity.pdbx_description
1 polymer ?
#
loop_
_entity_poly.entity_id
_entity_poly.type
_entity_poly.pdbx_seq_one_letter_code
_entity_poly.pdbx_strand_id
1 'polypeptide(L)'
;MWVVLFYCCAGVIVYSYLGYPVLLYIFSFRRKEKFDFSPGNEPAVSIIIAAYNEEKVIASKLQNTLALDYPSSQLQIIVAAYGSTDATATIASSFGHVLVLHEHERKGKAAAINEAIQHAVHSIVVLTDANTILSAQTLKQLIAPFADEQTGAVAGEKKVISAEGAAVSGEGLYWQYESWLKQQETKFYTVVGAAGELFALRKELFVPVPEQTITDDFFISINVNFKHKKVQYAANAVSTEIASASLADEWKRKVRIAAGGIQSLSLLGKALNPFRYPLLTFQFFSHRVLRWVFCAPALVILFISNCLLVLNGSTKVFLWLLLLQVVFYLFAFIGWMLAKKSRSFFLFNVPFYIVFMHAAMLAGIVRYANGQQSVLWEKAER
;
A
#
# COMPACT_ATOMS: atom_id res chain seq x y z
N MET A 1 18.80 -31.99 -8.48
CA MET A 1 18.19 -31.20 -7.40
C MET A 1 18.36 -29.71 -7.66
N TRP A 2 19.57 -29.16 -7.75
CA TRP A 2 19.80 -27.70 -7.92
C TRP A 2 19.19 -27.09 -9.16
N VAL A 3 19.18 -27.80 -10.32
CA VAL A 3 18.54 -27.35 -11.56
C VAL A 3 17.03 -27.12 -11.36
N VAL A 4 16.33 -28.06 -10.73
CA VAL A 4 14.91 -27.94 -10.45
C VAL A 4 14.63 -26.76 -9.53
N LEU A 5 15.42 -26.62 -8.45
CA LEU A 5 15.28 -25.53 -7.49
C LEU A 5 15.50 -24.17 -8.17
N PHE A 6 16.54 -24.07 -9.02
CA PHE A 6 16.80 -22.86 -9.81
C PHE A 6 15.58 -22.46 -10.66
N TYR A 7 15.05 -23.40 -11.47
CA TYR A 7 13.90 -23.11 -12.34
C TYR A 7 12.61 -22.84 -11.58
N CYS A 8 12.38 -23.52 -10.44
CA CYS A 8 11.23 -23.23 -9.59
C CYS A 8 11.29 -21.78 -9.03
N CYS A 9 12.46 -21.38 -8.51
CA CYS A 9 12.64 -20.02 -7.99
C CYS A 9 12.54 -18.97 -9.10
N ALA A 10 13.16 -19.22 -10.25
CA ALA A 10 13.03 -18.35 -11.42
C ALA A 10 11.57 -18.24 -11.87
N GLY A 11 10.85 -19.36 -11.92
CA GLY A 11 9.43 -19.41 -12.29
C GLY A 11 8.55 -18.61 -11.34
N VAL A 12 8.76 -18.69 -10.02
CA VAL A 12 8.03 -17.91 -9.02
C VAL A 12 8.26 -16.40 -9.25
N ILE A 13 9.49 -15.97 -9.46
CA ILE A 13 9.83 -14.56 -9.66
C ILE A 13 9.24 -14.06 -10.99
N VAL A 14 9.47 -14.79 -12.09
CA VAL A 14 8.96 -14.40 -13.42
C VAL A 14 7.44 -14.38 -13.44
N TYR A 15 6.79 -15.38 -12.84
CA TYR A 15 5.33 -15.38 -12.75
C TYR A 15 4.81 -14.18 -11.96
N SER A 16 5.38 -13.89 -10.79
CA SER A 16 4.89 -12.84 -9.90
C SER A 16 5.03 -11.43 -10.49
N TYR A 17 6.11 -11.16 -11.26
CA TYR A 17 6.40 -9.83 -11.78
C TYR A 17 6.06 -9.63 -13.26
N LEU A 18 5.94 -10.70 -14.04
CA LEU A 18 5.59 -10.66 -15.47
C LEU A 18 4.36 -11.51 -15.79
N GLY A 19 4.31 -12.77 -15.37
CA GLY A 19 3.25 -13.70 -15.71
C GLY A 19 1.88 -13.24 -15.23
N TYR A 20 1.74 -12.92 -13.94
CA TYR A 20 0.48 -12.44 -13.37
C TYR A 20 0.01 -11.12 -14.02
N PRO A 21 0.83 -10.07 -14.15
CA PRO A 21 0.46 -8.85 -14.87
C PRO A 21 0.02 -9.09 -16.31
N VAL A 22 0.71 -9.96 -17.05
CA VAL A 22 0.33 -10.32 -18.42
C VAL A 22 -1.02 -11.03 -18.46
N LEU A 23 -1.27 -11.98 -17.55
CA LEU A 23 -2.57 -12.65 -17.45
C LEU A 23 -3.68 -11.65 -17.14
N LEU A 24 -3.47 -10.76 -16.17
CA LEU A 24 -4.45 -9.70 -15.87
C LEU A 24 -4.74 -8.84 -17.09
N TYR A 25 -3.70 -8.38 -17.80
CA TYR A 25 -3.86 -7.57 -19.00
C TYR A 25 -4.69 -8.30 -20.08
N ILE A 26 -4.39 -9.57 -20.34
CA ILE A 26 -5.12 -10.38 -21.31
C ILE A 26 -6.61 -10.52 -20.92
N PHE A 27 -6.89 -10.81 -19.65
CA PHE A 27 -8.26 -11.00 -19.18
C PHE A 27 -9.04 -9.70 -19.00
N SER A 28 -8.36 -8.56 -18.83
CA SER A 28 -8.97 -7.25 -18.64
C SER A 28 -9.05 -6.40 -19.92
N PHE A 29 -8.37 -6.78 -21.01
CA PHE A 29 -8.16 -5.97 -22.21
C PHE A 29 -9.45 -5.40 -22.84
N ARG A 30 -10.56 -6.12 -22.77
CA ARG A 30 -11.85 -5.68 -23.34
C ARG A 30 -12.78 -5.02 -22.33
N ARG A 31 -12.42 -4.96 -21.05
CA ARG A 31 -13.26 -4.37 -20.00
C ARG A 31 -12.92 -2.89 -19.87
N LYS A 32 -13.90 -2.03 -20.16
CA LYS A 32 -13.78 -0.58 -19.96
C LYS A 32 -14.39 -0.24 -18.60
N GLU A 33 -13.64 0.44 -17.77
CA GLU A 33 -14.21 1.12 -16.61
C GLU A 33 -14.93 2.37 -17.12
N LYS A 34 -16.20 2.51 -16.77
CA LYS A 34 -16.96 3.72 -16.95
C LYS A 34 -17.49 4.09 -15.58
N PHE A 35 -16.86 5.07 -14.97
CA PHE A 35 -17.40 5.73 -13.80
C PHE A 35 -17.81 7.14 -14.26
N ASP A 36 -19.06 7.29 -14.67
CA ASP A 36 -19.61 8.58 -15.01
C ASP A 36 -20.07 9.25 -13.71
N PHE A 37 -19.35 10.26 -13.30
CA PHE A 37 -19.78 11.14 -12.24
C PHE A 37 -20.82 12.11 -12.81
N SER A 38 -22.04 12.07 -12.26
CA SER A 38 -23.07 13.05 -12.60
C SER A 38 -22.89 14.28 -11.71
N PRO A 39 -22.40 15.41 -12.25
CA PRO A 39 -22.25 16.63 -11.46
C PRO A 39 -23.59 17.05 -10.83
N GLY A 40 -23.55 17.44 -9.55
CA GLY A 40 -24.73 17.92 -8.83
C GLY A 40 -25.49 16.87 -8.03
N ASN A 41 -25.03 15.62 -8.01
CA ASN A 41 -25.60 14.54 -7.18
C ASN A 41 -24.50 13.84 -6.37
N GLU A 42 -23.62 14.66 -5.76
CA GLU A 42 -22.56 14.16 -4.90
C GLU A 42 -23.17 13.58 -3.61
N PRO A 43 -22.90 12.28 -3.28
CA PRO A 43 -23.38 11.70 -2.03
C PRO A 43 -22.66 12.33 -0.83
N ALA A 44 -23.34 12.39 0.30
CA ALA A 44 -22.72 12.85 1.53
C ALA A 44 -21.67 11.86 2.05
N VAL A 45 -20.51 12.37 2.51
CA VAL A 45 -19.37 11.58 2.95
C VAL A 45 -18.82 12.04 4.29
N SER A 46 -18.32 11.10 5.09
CA SER A 46 -17.58 11.37 6.32
C SER A 46 -16.09 11.12 6.08
N ILE A 47 -15.27 12.15 6.19
CA ILE A 47 -13.81 12.05 6.05
C ILE A 47 -13.21 11.87 7.44
N ILE A 48 -12.48 10.77 7.64
CA ILE A 48 -11.75 10.47 8.88
C ILE A 48 -10.26 10.68 8.61
N ILE A 49 -9.65 11.58 9.38
CA ILE A 49 -8.23 11.89 9.36
C ILE A 49 -7.60 11.29 10.61
N ALA A 50 -6.81 10.23 10.45
CA ALA A 50 -6.04 9.66 11.55
C ALA A 50 -4.80 10.54 11.80
N ALA A 51 -4.64 11.04 13.03
CA ALA A 51 -3.56 11.95 13.40
C ALA A 51 -2.96 11.55 14.76
N TYR A 52 -1.65 11.32 14.81
CA TYR A 52 -0.91 11.09 16.04
C TYR A 52 0.35 11.96 16.05
N ASN A 53 0.37 12.97 16.93
CA ASN A 53 1.47 13.96 17.03
C ASN A 53 1.77 14.63 15.67
N GLU A 54 0.75 15.19 15.04
CA GLU A 54 0.80 15.81 13.71
C GLU A 54 0.62 17.34 13.75
N GLU A 55 0.99 18.02 14.86
CA GLU A 55 0.81 19.46 15.05
C GLU A 55 1.39 20.30 13.91
N LYS A 56 2.47 19.84 13.25
CA LYS A 56 3.13 20.54 12.15
C LYS A 56 2.34 20.54 10.85
N VAL A 57 1.44 19.56 10.64
CA VAL A 57 0.78 19.34 9.34
C VAL A 57 -0.75 19.35 9.43
N ILE A 58 -1.34 19.15 10.62
CA ILE A 58 -2.78 19.02 10.78
C ILE A 58 -3.54 20.25 10.29
N ALA A 59 -3.04 21.46 10.52
CA ALA A 59 -3.68 22.70 10.07
C ALA A 59 -3.75 22.76 8.53
N SER A 60 -2.62 22.47 7.85
CA SER A 60 -2.57 22.46 6.38
C SER A 60 -3.42 21.34 5.79
N LYS A 61 -3.49 20.17 6.45
CA LYS A 61 -4.39 19.07 6.06
C LYS A 61 -5.84 19.48 6.12
N LEU A 62 -6.27 20.12 7.20
CA LEU A 62 -7.66 20.58 7.36
C LEU A 62 -8.02 21.67 6.35
N GLN A 63 -7.14 22.65 6.13
CA GLN A 63 -7.30 23.66 5.09
C GLN A 63 -7.45 23.02 3.70
N ASN A 64 -6.57 22.07 3.37
CA ASN A 64 -6.64 21.30 2.11
C ASN A 64 -7.96 20.53 1.98
N THR A 65 -8.41 19.87 3.06
CA THR A 65 -9.65 19.09 3.07
C THR A 65 -10.89 19.98 2.88
N LEU A 66 -10.91 21.16 3.51
CA LEU A 66 -11.99 22.14 3.38
C LEU A 66 -12.02 22.84 2.00
N ALA A 67 -10.86 22.86 1.31
CA ALA A 67 -10.74 23.44 -0.03
C ALA A 67 -11.02 22.45 -1.18
N LEU A 68 -11.41 21.20 -0.87
CA LEU A 68 -11.78 20.23 -1.89
C LEU A 68 -13.01 20.72 -2.67
N ASP A 69 -13.04 20.45 -3.98
CA ASP A 69 -14.20 20.70 -4.83
C ASP A 69 -15.31 19.69 -4.52
N TYR A 70 -15.97 19.92 -3.39
CA TYR A 70 -17.08 19.09 -2.90
C TYR A 70 -18.03 19.96 -2.08
N PRO A 71 -19.37 19.79 -2.17
CA PRO A 71 -20.31 20.59 -1.41
C PRO A 71 -20.08 20.48 0.11
N SER A 72 -19.82 21.58 0.78
CA SER A 72 -19.54 21.60 2.23
C SER A 72 -20.69 21.01 3.07
N SER A 73 -21.94 21.17 2.61
CA SER A 73 -23.13 20.58 3.24
C SER A 73 -23.17 19.05 3.17
N GLN A 74 -22.37 18.44 2.31
CA GLN A 74 -22.27 16.98 2.14
C GLN A 74 -21.01 16.41 2.79
N LEU A 75 -20.24 17.24 3.56
CA LEU A 75 -18.99 16.83 4.20
C LEU A 75 -19.13 16.81 5.71
N GLN A 76 -18.78 15.67 6.31
CA GLN A 76 -18.42 15.60 7.72
C GLN A 76 -16.90 15.34 7.81
N ILE A 77 -16.20 16.11 8.63
CA ILE A 77 -14.76 15.92 8.87
C ILE A 77 -14.56 15.50 10.33
N ILE A 78 -13.87 14.36 10.52
CA ILE A 78 -13.53 13.79 11.82
C ILE A 78 -12.01 13.68 11.90
N VAL A 79 -11.41 14.25 12.93
CA VAL A 79 -9.99 14.06 13.26
C VAL A 79 -9.90 13.10 14.44
N ALA A 80 -9.29 11.93 14.20
CA ALA A 80 -9.00 10.95 15.24
C ALA A 80 -7.58 11.15 15.77
N ALA A 81 -7.45 11.95 16.87
CA ALA A 81 -6.17 12.39 17.44
C ALA A 81 -5.79 11.60 18.71
N TYR A 82 -6.13 10.30 18.76
CA TYR A 82 -5.93 9.44 19.91
C TYR A 82 -4.46 9.31 20.31
N GLY A 83 -4.18 9.50 21.60
CA GLY A 83 -2.85 9.42 22.21
C GLY A 83 -1.90 10.55 21.80
N SER A 84 -2.38 11.58 21.07
CA SER A 84 -1.56 12.76 20.77
C SER A 84 -1.24 13.54 22.04
N THR A 85 0.04 13.89 22.19
CA THR A 85 0.59 14.62 23.35
C THR A 85 1.05 16.03 22.99
N ASP A 86 1.01 16.38 21.70
CA ASP A 86 1.34 17.68 21.14
C ASP A 86 0.08 18.53 20.89
N ALA A 87 0.21 19.65 20.19
CA ALA A 87 -0.90 20.56 19.90
C ALA A 87 -1.89 20.06 18.82
N THR A 88 -1.77 18.81 18.31
CA THR A 88 -2.60 18.29 17.21
C THR A 88 -4.10 18.45 17.47
N ALA A 89 -4.60 17.98 18.63
CA ALA A 89 -6.01 18.05 18.96
C ALA A 89 -6.50 19.50 19.15
N THR A 90 -5.69 20.34 19.79
CA THR A 90 -5.99 21.76 20.01
C THR A 90 -6.09 22.52 18.69
N ILE A 91 -5.13 22.30 17.77
CA ILE A 91 -5.16 22.92 16.45
C ILE A 91 -6.37 22.44 15.66
N ALA A 92 -6.65 21.13 15.65
CA ALA A 92 -7.82 20.60 14.95
C ALA A 92 -9.14 21.16 15.49
N SER A 93 -9.28 21.34 16.80
CA SER A 93 -10.47 21.91 17.44
C SER A 93 -10.70 23.39 17.13
N SER A 94 -9.69 24.12 16.65
CA SER A 94 -9.86 25.52 16.22
C SER A 94 -10.62 25.65 14.90
N PHE A 95 -10.83 24.54 14.17
CA PHE A 95 -11.63 24.51 12.93
C PHE A 95 -13.09 24.19 13.26
N GLY A 96 -13.99 25.17 13.19
CA GLY A 96 -15.37 25.12 13.71
C GLY A 96 -16.31 24.05 13.12
N HIS A 97 -15.92 23.34 12.06
CA HIS A 97 -16.73 22.31 11.39
C HIS A 97 -16.06 20.91 11.44
N VAL A 98 -15.12 20.73 12.37
CA VAL A 98 -14.37 19.50 12.53
C VAL A 98 -14.73 18.83 13.85
N LEU A 99 -15.15 17.57 13.79
CA LEU A 99 -15.31 16.75 14.99
C LEU A 99 -13.94 16.19 15.39
N VAL A 100 -13.44 16.54 16.57
CA VAL A 100 -12.17 16.05 17.09
C VAL A 100 -12.42 14.99 18.14
N LEU A 101 -11.90 13.79 17.91
CA LEU A 101 -11.89 12.68 18.84
C LEU A 101 -10.49 12.57 19.43
N HIS A 102 -10.37 12.80 20.74
CA HIS A 102 -9.08 12.79 21.42
C HIS A 102 -9.20 12.09 22.78
N GLU A 103 -8.32 11.13 22.99
CA GLU A 103 -8.08 10.49 24.30
C GLU A 103 -6.58 10.48 24.57
N HIS A 104 -6.20 10.50 25.84
CA HIS A 104 -4.80 10.48 26.26
C HIS A 104 -4.14 9.11 26.03
N GLU A 105 -4.93 8.04 26.06
CA GLU A 105 -4.42 6.69 25.90
C GLU A 105 -4.10 6.39 24.42
N ARG A 106 -2.87 5.94 24.15
CA ARG A 106 -2.42 5.58 22.83
C ARG A 106 -2.75 4.12 22.53
N LYS A 107 -3.84 3.88 21.80
CA LYS A 107 -4.31 2.54 21.39
C LYS A 107 -3.91 2.14 19.96
N GLY A 108 -3.28 3.05 19.20
CA GLY A 108 -2.86 2.83 17.82
C GLY A 108 -3.89 3.25 16.76
N LYS A 109 -3.48 3.23 15.47
CA LYS A 109 -4.30 3.72 14.36
C LYS A 109 -5.59 2.91 14.17
N ALA A 110 -5.52 1.57 14.31
CA ALA A 110 -6.68 0.70 14.14
C ALA A 110 -7.79 1.04 15.15
N ALA A 111 -7.45 1.23 16.42
CA ALA A 111 -8.41 1.63 17.46
C ALA A 111 -9.01 3.01 17.17
N ALA A 112 -8.19 3.98 16.74
CA ALA A 112 -8.65 5.32 16.37
C ALA A 112 -9.64 5.29 15.19
N ILE A 113 -9.39 4.46 14.18
CA ILE A 113 -10.31 4.27 13.03
C ILE A 113 -11.60 3.59 13.50
N ASN A 114 -11.51 2.52 14.31
CA ASN A 114 -12.69 1.81 14.80
C ASN A 114 -13.64 2.73 15.54
N GLU A 115 -13.11 3.61 16.38
CA GLU A 115 -13.91 4.59 17.12
C GLU A 115 -14.45 5.68 16.20
N ALA A 116 -13.61 6.27 15.33
CA ALA A 116 -14.02 7.35 14.46
C ALA A 116 -15.15 6.97 13.48
N ILE A 117 -15.16 5.72 13.01
CA ILE A 117 -16.23 5.23 12.11
C ILE A 117 -17.60 5.20 12.83
N GLN A 118 -17.66 5.00 14.13
CA GLN A 118 -18.91 5.03 14.85
C GLN A 118 -19.55 6.42 14.82
N HIS A 119 -18.72 7.47 14.84
CA HIS A 119 -19.14 8.87 14.76
C HIS A 119 -19.41 9.38 13.33
N ALA A 120 -19.07 8.59 12.29
CA ALA A 120 -19.40 8.93 10.93
C ALA A 120 -20.91 8.83 10.70
N VAL A 121 -21.54 9.92 10.20
CA VAL A 121 -23.00 9.96 9.99
C VAL A 121 -23.40 9.56 8.58
N HIS A 122 -22.47 9.57 7.62
CA HIS A 122 -22.76 9.27 6.22
C HIS A 122 -22.46 7.81 5.86
N SER A 123 -23.14 7.33 4.81
CA SER A 123 -23.01 5.94 4.34
C SER A 123 -21.67 5.64 3.68
N ILE A 124 -20.96 6.66 3.18
CA ILE A 124 -19.62 6.53 2.62
C ILE A 124 -18.64 7.21 3.57
N VAL A 125 -17.60 6.47 3.94
CA VAL A 125 -16.51 6.93 4.80
C VAL A 125 -15.22 6.97 3.99
N VAL A 126 -14.48 8.07 4.12
CA VAL A 126 -13.16 8.25 3.51
C VAL A 126 -12.11 8.27 4.61
N LEU A 127 -11.15 7.38 4.52
CA LEU A 127 -9.98 7.32 5.42
C LEU A 127 -8.80 8.01 4.73
N THR A 128 -8.11 8.90 5.43
CA THR A 128 -6.90 9.56 4.93
C THR A 128 -5.94 9.89 6.08
N ASP A 129 -4.64 9.92 5.78
CA ASP A 129 -3.62 10.27 6.76
C ASP A 129 -3.46 11.81 6.87
N ALA A 130 -3.03 12.28 8.03
CA ALA A 130 -2.85 13.70 8.32
C ALA A 130 -1.74 14.36 7.47
N ASN A 131 -0.75 13.59 7.05
CA ASN A 131 0.43 14.05 6.32
C ASN A 131 0.29 13.99 4.78
N THR A 132 -0.91 13.76 4.27
CA THR A 132 -1.19 13.71 2.84
C THR A 132 -1.95 14.93 2.36
N ILE A 133 -1.66 15.39 1.14
CA ILE A 133 -2.36 16.46 0.47
C ILE A 133 -3.19 15.88 -0.68
N LEU A 134 -4.45 16.27 -0.75
CA LEU A 134 -5.39 15.83 -1.77
C LEU A 134 -5.53 16.90 -2.86
N SER A 135 -5.60 16.50 -4.13
CA SER A 135 -5.92 17.43 -5.20
C SER A 135 -7.41 17.86 -5.13
N ALA A 136 -7.75 19.01 -5.67
CA ALA A 136 -9.11 19.56 -5.53
C ALA A 136 -10.23 18.59 -5.97
N GLN A 137 -10.00 17.82 -7.03
CA GLN A 137 -10.98 16.87 -7.59
C GLN A 137 -10.90 15.46 -6.95
N THR A 138 -9.98 15.23 -6.04
CA THR A 138 -9.71 13.90 -5.49
C THR A 138 -10.96 13.24 -4.94
N LEU A 139 -11.76 13.96 -4.16
CA LEU A 139 -12.93 13.38 -3.51
C LEU A 139 -13.99 12.94 -4.52
N LYS A 140 -14.29 13.78 -5.54
CA LYS A 140 -15.22 13.43 -6.61
C LYS A 140 -14.76 12.17 -7.34
N GLN A 141 -13.48 12.10 -7.71
CA GLN A 141 -12.91 10.96 -8.41
C GLN A 141 -12.92 9.66 -7.55
N LEU A 142 -12.73 9.81 -6.24
CA LEU A 142 -12.75 8.68 -5.31
C LEU A 142 -14.16 8.12 -5.11
N ILE A 143 -15.16 8.99 -5.14
CA ILE A 143 -16.55 8.63 -4.85
C ILE A 143 -17.30 8.15 -6.10
N ALA A 144 -16.91 8.58 -7.30
CA ALA A 144 -17.57 8.20 -8.56
C ALA A 144 -17.80 6.68 -8.73
N PRO A 145 -16.87 5.78 -8.38
CA PRO A 145 -17.09 4.34 -8.53
C PRO A 145 -18.22 3.76 -7.67
N PHE A 146 -18.69 4.45 -6.62
CA PHE A 146 -19.81 3.99 -5.79
C PHE A 146 -21.17 4.08 -6.49
N ALA A 147 -21.25 4.68 -7.68
CA ALA A 147 -22.42 4.58 -8.55
C ALA A 147 -22.73 3.11 -8.94
N ASP A 148 -21.72 2.25 -8.97
CA ASP A 148 -21.92 0.80 -9.07
C ASP A 148 -22.17 0.22 -7.68
N GLU A 149 -23.31 -0.40 -7.48
CA GLU A 149 -23.68 -1.07 -6.21
C GLU A 149 -22.73 -2.21 -5.84
N GLN A 150 -22.03 -2.80 -6.81
CA GLN A 150 -21.02 -3.82 -6.55
C GLN A 150 -19.75 -3.23 -5.92
N THR A 151 -19.54 -1.92 -6.03
CA THR A 151 -18.42 -1.22 -5.41
C THR A 151 -18.67 -1.07 -3.91
N GLY A 152 -17.88 -1.77 -3.13
CA GLY A 152 -17.91 -1.67 -1.66
C GLY A 152 -16.86 -0.72 -1.10
N ALA A 153 -15.73 -0.57 -1.81
CA ALA A 153 -14.66 0.34 -1.44
C ALA A 153 -13.89 0.84 -2.66
N VAL A 154 -13.16 1.94 -2.49
CA VAL A 154 -12.34 2.56 -3.55
C VAL A 154 -11.00 2.99 -2.96
N ALA A 155 -9.91 2.53 -3.56
CA ALA A 155 -8.56 2.96 -3.25
C ALA A 155 -8.14 4.11 -4.18
N GLY A 156 -7.57 5.17 -3.63
CA GLY A 156 -6.99 6.27 -4.40
C GLY A 156 -5.56 5.99 -4.87
N GLU A 157 -5.04 6.91 -5.67
CA GLU A 157 -3.66 6.94 -6.15
C GLU A 157 -2.75 7.62 -5.14
N LYS A 158 -1.66 6.96 -4.79
CA LYS A 158 -0.59 7.54 -3.99
C LYS A 158 0.49 8.11 -4.90
N LYS A 159 0.79 9.40 -4.75
CA LYS A 159 1.97 10.04 -5.33
C LYS A 159 2.96 10.43 -4.24
N VAL A 160 4.19 9.99 -4.39
CA VAL A 160 5.28 10.40 -3.50
C VAL A 160 6.07 11.50 -4.20
N ILE A 161 6.16 12.66 -3.54
CA ILE A 161 7.00 13.76 -4.00
C ILE A 161 8.32 13.67 -3.26
N SER A 162 9.41 13.59 -4.03
CA SER A 162 10.76 13.67 -3.48
C SER A 162 11.07 15.12 -3.14
N ALA A 163 11.53 15.40 -1.91
CA ALA A 163 12.28 16.62 -1.64
C ALA A 163 13.54 16.63 -2.52
N GLU A 164 14.04 17.81 -2.91
CA GLU A 164 15.25 17.93 -3.72
C GLU A 164 16.38 17.09 -3.13
N GLY A 165 16.92 16.16 -3.93
CA GLY A 165 18.00 15.26 -3.53
C GLY A 165 17.61 13.90 -2.98
N ALA A 166 16.33 13.56 -2.89
CA ALA A 166 15.90 12.26 -2.37
C ALA A 166 16.27 11.09 -3.29
N ALA A 167 16.87 10.07 -2.73
CA ALA A 167 17.39 8.86 -3.36
C ALA A 167 16.33 7.91 -3.98
N VAL A 168 15.16 8.41 -4.38
CA VAL A 168 13.94 7.59 -4.52
C VAL A 168 13.40 7.51 -5.96
N SER A 169 14.24 7.65 -6.99
CA SER A 169 13.77 7.44 -8.36
C SER A 169 13.27 6.01 -8.63
N GLY A 170 13.78 5.01 -7.92
CA GLY A 170 13.29 3.62 -7.98
C GLY A 170 11.90 3.44 -7.37
N GLU A 171 11.54 4.20 -6.34
CA GLU A 171 10.20 4.16 -5.73
C GLU A 171 9.13 4.66 -6.70
N GLY A 172 9.40 5.70 -7.48
CA GLY A 172 8.45 6.23 -8.46
C GLY A 172 8.06 5.20 -9.52
N LEU A 173 9.02 4.44 -10.04
CA LEU A 173 8.76 3.36 -11.01
C LEU A 173 7.97 2.21 -10.39
N TYR A 174 8.32 1.83 -9.18
CA TYR A 174 7.57 0.81 -8.45
C TYR A 174 6.10 1.22 -8.27
N TRP A 175 5.84 2.47 -7.86
CA TRP A 175 4.48 2.98 -7.72
C TRP A 175 3.74 3.06 -9.06
N GLN A 176 4.38 3.47 -10.16
CA GLN A 176 3.77 3.44 -11.49
C GLN A 176 3.37 2.01 -11.89
N TYR A 177 4.24 1.04 -11.64
CA TYR A 177 3.93 -0.38 -11.88
C TYR A 177 2.78 -0.87 -10.99
N GLU A 178 2.78 -0.56 -9.70
CA GLU A 178 1.69 -0.94 -8.78
C GLU A 178 0.36 -0.27 -9.14
N SER A 179 0.39 1.01 -9.54
CA SER A 179 -0.78 1.74 -10.00
C SER A 179 -1.38 1.11 -11.27
N TRP A 180 -0.52 0.80 -12.25
CA TRP A 180 -0.96 0.09 -13.45
C TRP A 180 -1.56 -1.29 -13.10
N LEU A 181 -0.92 -2.03 -12.19
CA LEU A 181 -1.40 -3.33 -11.77
C LEU A 181 -2.77 -3.25 -11.09
N LYS A 182 -2.97 -2.28 -10.18
CA LYS A 182 -4.27 -2.04 -9.54
C LYS A 182 -5.37 -1.68 -10.55
N GLN A 183 -5.04 -0.94 -11.61
CA GLN A 183 -5.98 -0.68 -12.71
C GLN A 183 -6.37 -1.99 -13.42
N GLN A 184 -5.41 -2.88 -13.72
CA GLN A 184 -5.73 -4.16 -14.33
C GLN A 184 -6.54 -5.07 -13.37
N GLU A 185 -6.20 -5.07 -12.08
CA GLU A 185 -6.93 -5.79 -11.04
C GLU A 185 -8.39 -5.35 -10.93
N THR A 186 -8.63 -4.03 -10.93
CA THR A 186 -9.98 -3.45 -10.95
C THR A 186 -10.77 -3.94 -12.16
N LYS A 187 -10.19 -3.88 -13.35
CA LYS A 187 -10.83 -4.35 -14.59
C LYS A 187 -11.10 -5.85 -14.56
N PHE A 188 -10.21 -6.63 -13.97
CA PHE A 188 -10.39 -8.08 -13.88
C PHE A 188 -11.48 -8.44 -12.87
N TYR A 189 -11.35 -8.01 -11.60
CA TYR A 189 -12.33 -8.29 -10.57
C TYR A 189 -12.29 -7.27 -9.42
N THR A 190 -11.18 -7.18 -8.66
CA THR A 190 -11.05 -6.33 -7.47
C THR A 190 -9.59 -6.01 -7.19
N VAL A 191 -9.31 -4.88 -6.57
CA VAL A 191 -7.96 -4.58 -6.07
C VAL A 191 -7.67 -5.40 -4.83
N VAL A 192 -6.51 -6.03 -4.78
CA VAL A 192 -6.05 -6.80 -3.62
C VAL A 192 -5.18 -5.93 -2.72
N GLY A 193 -5.85 -5.21 -1.83
CA GLY A 193 -5.24 -4.31 -0.86
C GLY A 193 -5.19 -2.85 -1.32
N ALA A 194 -5.76 -1.99 -0.49
CA ALA A 194 -5.72 -0.54 -0.63
C ALA A 194 -4.42 0.04 -0.05
N ALA A 195 -4.17 1.31 -0.32
CA ALA A 195 -3.16 2.11 0.36
C ALA A 195 -3.88 3.04 1.35
N GLY A 196 -3.42 3.06 2.59
CA GLY A 196 -4.11 3.74 3.70
C GLY A 196 -4.11 5.26 3.64
N GLU A 197 -3.35 5.83 2.71
CA GLU A 197 -3.26 7.27 2.52
C GLU A 197 -4.53 7.90 1.93
N LEU A 198 -5.31 7.10 1.17
CA LEU A 198 -6.60 7.52 0.61
C LEU A 198 -7.46 6.30 0.25
N PHE A 199 -8.48 6.06 1.03
CA PHE A 199 -9.35 4.92 0.88
C PHE A 199 -10.79 5.26 1.27
N ALA A 200 -11.77 4.94 0.42
CA ALA A 200 -13.18 5.11 0.71
C ALA A 200 -13.89 3.77 0.80
N LEU A 201 -14.91 3.66 1.65
CA LEU A 201 -15.71 2.43 1.80
C LEU A 201 -17.17 2.76 2.17
N ARG A 202 -18.07 1.84 1.83
CA ARG A 202 -19.43 1.87 2.40
C ARG A 202 -19.34 1.53 3.88
N LYS A 203 -19.85 2.40 4.75
CA LYS A 203 -19.79 2.24 6.22
C LYS A 203 -20.33 0.88 6.69
N GLU A 204 -21.41 0.41 6.09
CA GLU A 204 -22.06 -0.88 6.40
C GLU A 204 -21.15 -2.10 6.17
N LEU A 205 -20.14 -1.95 5.31
CA LEU A 205 -19.18 -3.01 4.99
C LEU A 205 -17.98 -3.00 5.92
N PHE A 206 -17.86 -2.00 6.77
CA PHE A 206 -16.75 -1.95 7.72
C PHE A 206 -16.81 -3.12 8.69
N VAL A 207 -15.66 -3.69 8.97
CA VAL A 207 -15.45 -4.69 10.00
C VAL A 207 -14.40 -4.12 10.95
N PRO A 208 -14.65 -4.08 12.27
CA PRO A 208 -13.67 -3.57 13.21
C PRO A 208 -12.30 -4.22 13.03
N VAL A 209 -11.29 -3.39 12.94
CA VAL A 209 -9.91 -3.83 12.73
C VAL A 209 -9.35 -4.32 14.07
N PRO A 210 -8.78 -5.53 14.16
CA PRO A 210 -8.10 -5.93 15.39
C PRO A 210 -7.01 -4.91 15.76
N GLU A 211 -6.97 -4.49 17.01
CA GLU A 211 -6.09 -3.39 17.45
C GLU A 211 -4.61 -3.64 17.15
N GLN A 212 -4.20 -4.91 17.09
CA GLN A 212 -2.82 -5.31 16.77
C GLN A 212 -2.49 -5.33 15.28
N THR A 213 -3.43 -4.92 14.41
CA THR A 213 -3.22 -4.93 12.95
C THR A 213 -2.32 -3.76 12.54
N ILE A 214 -1.28 -4.07 11.74
CA ILE A 214 -0.31 -3.08 11.27
C ILE A 214 -0.74 -2.43 9.96
N THR A 215 -1.36 -3.22 9.07
CA THR A 215 -1.89 -2.81 7.77
C THR A 215 -3.41 -2.86 7.81
N ASP A 216 -3.99 -1.86 8.49
CA ASP A 216 -5.43 -1.69 8.68
C ASP A 216 -6.18 -1.57 7.36
N ASP A 217 -5.66 -0.80 6.42
CA ASP A 217 -6.15 -0.59 5.08
C ASP A 217 -6.29 -1.90 4.28
N PHE A 218 -5.27 -2.74 4.36
CA PHE A 218 -5.29 -4.05 3.72
C PHE A 218 -6.35 -4.98 4.36
N PHE A 219 -6.44 -4.99 5.69
CA PHE A 219 -7.44 -5.75 6.42
C PHE A 219 -8.86 -5.31 6.04
N ILE A 220 -9.14 -4.00 6.06
CA ILE A 220 -10.46 -3.45 5.72
C ILE A 220 -10.82 -3.81 4.26
N SER A 221 -9.91 -3.61 3.32
CA SER A 221 -10.16 -3.83 1.90
C SER A 221 -10.53 -5.30 1.58
N ILE A 222 -9.82 -6.27 2.14
CA ILE A 222 -10.12 -7.69 1.90
C ILE A 222 -11.42 -8.12 2.58
N ASN A 223 -11.76 -7.53 3.75
CA ASN A 223 -13.05 -7.82 4.40
C ASN A 223 -14.25 -7.32 3.57
N VAL A 224 -14.10 -6.25 2.78
CA VAL A 224 -15.11 -5.84 1.78
C VAL A 224 -15.34 -6.95 0.75
N ASN A 225 -14.29 -7.60 0.28
CA ASN A 225 -14.41 -8.72 -0.66
C ASN A 225 -15.09 -9.95 -0.03
N PHE A 226 -14.92 -10.20 1.27
CA PHE A 226 -15.61 -11.30 1.96
C PHE A 226 -17.13 -11.10 2.03
N LYS A 227 -17.60 -9.85 1.88
CA LYS A 227 -19.02 -9.50 1.73
C LYS A 227 -19.48 -9.47 0.26
N HIS A 228 -18.70 -10.07 -0.65
CA HIS A 228 -18.97 -10.16 -2.09
C HIS A 228 -19.09 -8.79 -2.79
N LYS A 229 -18.48 -7.75 -2.21
CA LYS A 229 -18.33 -6.45 -2.85
C LYS A 229 -16.91 -6.26 -3.36
N LYS A 230 -16.74 -5.37 -4.34
CA LYS A 230 -15.45 -5.11 -5.00
C LYS A 230 -14.75 -3.92 -4.37
N VAL A 231 -13.44 -3.98 -4.36
CA VAL A 231 -12.58 -2.82 -4.15
C VAL A 231 -12.11 -2.33 -5.50
N GLN A 232 -12.44 -1.09 -5.84
CA GLN A 232 -12.07 -0.44 -7.08
C GLN A 232 -10.82 0.43 -6.88
N TYR A 233 -10.17 0.84 -7.96
CA TYR A 233 -9.05 1.76 -7.93
C TYR A 233 -9.32 2.99 -8.77
N ALA A 234 -9.30 4.16 -8.13
CA ALA A 234 -9.49 5.45 -8.77
C ALA A 234 -8.14 6.13 -9.03
N ALA A 235 -7.54 5.88 -10.18
CA ALA A 235 -6.21 6.41 -10.54
C ALA A 235 -6.14 7.95 -10.56
N ASN A 236 -7.28 8.62 -10.79
CA ASN A 236 -7.38 10.09 -10.81
C ASN A 236 -7.63 10.69 -9.42
N ALA A 237 -7.99 9.88 -8.42
CA ALA A 237 -8.15 10.31 -7.03
C ALA A 237 -6.76 10.34 -6.35
N VAL A 238 -6.07 11.46 -6.47
CA VAL A 238 -4.65 11.57 -6.11
C VAL A 238 -4.47 12.11 -4.69
N SER A 239 -3.70 11.36 -3.90
CA SER A 239 -3.14 11.74 -2.60
C SER A 239 -1.63 11.86 -2.73
N THR A 240 -1.07 12.98 -2.29
CA THR A 240 0.36 13.28 -2.38
C THR A 240 0.99 13.24 -0.99
N GLU A 241 2.11 12.56 -0.88
CA GLU A 241 2.90 12.42 0.35
C GLU A 241 4.36 12.81 0.10
N ILE A 242 5.01 13.43 1.09
CA ILE A 242 6.45 13.69 1.03
C ILE A 242 7.20 12.38 1.35
N ALA A 243 8.24 12.10 0.57
CA ALA A 243 9.10 10.93 0.79
C ALA A 243 9.74 10.93 2.18
N SER A 244 10.13 9.76 2.68
CA SER A 244 10.89 9.64 3.93
C SER A 244 12.19 10.44 3.87
N ALA A 245 12.54 11.10 4.97
CA ALA A 245 13.72 11.97 5.03
C ALA A 245 15.06 11.22 4.82
N SER A 246 15.12 9.95 5.22
CA SER A 246 16.32 9.14 5.11
C SER A 246 16.06 7.73 4.58
N LEU A 247 17.12 7.12 4.02
CA LEU A 247 17.09 5.69 3.63
C LEU A 247 16.86 4.77 4.83
N ALA A 248 17.31 5.17 6.03
CA ALA A 248 17.12 4.39 7.26
C ALA A 248 15.64 4.40 7.70
N ASP A 249 14.96 5.54 7.60
CA ASP A 249 13.52 5.64 7.92
C ASP A 249 12.68 4.87 6.90
N GLU A 250 13.06 4.95 5.62
CA GLU A 250 12.42 4.17 4.58
C GLU A 250 12.60 2.66 4.83
N TRP A 251 13.79 2.21 5.26
CA TRP A 251 14.03 0.82 5.64
C TRP A 251 13.13 0.38 6.79
N LYS A 252 13.07 1.17 7.88
CA LYS A 252 12.20 0.87 9.03
C LYS A 252 10.74 0.77 8.60
N ARG A 253 10.29 1.70 7.75
CA ARG A 253 8.92 1.73 7.21
C ARG A 253 8.63 0.48 6.38
N LYS A 254 9.52 0.09 5.44
CA LYS A 254 9.32 -1.09 4.56
C LYS A 254 9.35 -2.39 5.35
N VAL A 255 10.26 -2.55 6.31
CA VAL A 255 10.29 -3.75 7.20
C VAL A 255 9.01 -3.86 8.02
N ARG A 256 8.48 -2.74 8.53
CA ARG A 256 7.21 -2.73 9.27
C ARG A 256 6.04 -3.14 8.37
N ILE A 257 5.94 -2.56 7.18
CA ILE A 257 4.88 -2.88 6.21
C ILE A 257 4.99 -4.36 5.79
N ALA A 258 6.20 -4.87 5.58
CA ALA A 258 6.43 -6.27 5.25
C ALA A 258 5.94 -7.20 6.37
N ALA A 259 6.30 -6.92 7.62
CA ALA A 259 5.84 -7.70 8.78
C ALA A 259 4.30 -7.63 8.93
N GLY A 260 3.70 -6.44 8.73
CA GLY A 260 2.25 -6.26 8.70
C GLY A 260 1.57 -7.03 7.56
N GLY A 261 2.21 -7.09 6.40
CA GLY A 261 1.74 -7.90 5.29
C GLY A 261 1.67 -9.39 5.64
N ILE A 262 2.73 -9.95 6.24
CA ILE A 262 2.72 -11.35 6.71
C ILE A 262 1.66 -11.58 7.79
N GLN A 263 1.51 -10.67 8.76
CA GLN A 263 0.44 -10.71 9.75
C GLN A 263 -0.94 -10.75 9.09
N SER A 264 -1.17 -9.88 8.11
CA SER A 264 -2.45 -9.81 7.41
C SER A 264 -2.76 -11.06 6.61
N LEU A 265 -1.76 -11.75 6.04
CA LEU A 265 -1.98 -13.04 5.39
C LEU A 265 -2.52 -14.08 6.37
N SER A 266 -2.06 -14.08 7.62
CA SER A 266 -2.57 -15.01 8.65
C SER A 266 -4.00 -14.64 9.09
N LEU A 267 -4.31 -13.34 9.25
CA LEU A 267 -5.65 -12.87 9.61
C LEU A 267 -6.68 -13.09 8.51
N LEU A 268 -6.26 -13.03 7.25
CA LEU A 268 -7.11 -13.05 6.07
C LEU A 268 -7.03 -14.38 5.29
N GLY A 269 -6.59 -15.46 5.93
CA GLY A 269 -6.42 -16.78 5.31
C GLY A 269 -7.65 -17.30 4.56
N LYS A 270 -8.86 -16.84 4.91
CA LYS A 270 -10.10 -17.13 4.17
C LYS A 270 -10.04 -16.72 2.69
N ALA A 271 -9.23 -15.70 2.35
CA ALA A 271 -9.03 -15.26 0.97
C ALA A 271 -8.35 -16.33 0.09
N LEU A 272 -7.72 -17.35 0.69
CA LEU A 272 -7.08 -18.47 0.00
C LEU A 272 -8.03 -19.63 -0.28
N ASN A 273 -9.33 -19.49 -0.02
CA ASN A 273 -10.31 -20.52 -0.34
C ASN A 273 -10.86 -20.35 -1.77
N PRO A 274 -10.35 -21.10 -2.77
CA PRO A 274 -10.75 -20.94 -4.16
C PRO A 274 -12.19 -21.40 -4.43
N PHE A 275 -12.76 -22.24 -3.56
CA PHE A 275 -14.15 -22.68 -3.70
C PHE A 275 -15.15 -21.61 -3.30
N ARG A 276 -14.76 -20.73 -2.36
CA ARG A 276 -15.64 -19.65 -1.89
C ARG A 276 -15.37 -18.32 -2.59
N TYR A 277 -14.09 -18.03 -2.91
CA TYR A 277 -13.64 -16.76 -3.47
C TYR A 277 -12.69 -16.98 -4.66
N PRO A 278 -13.09 -17.65 -5.76
CA PRO A 278 -12.15 -18.09 -6.80
C PRO A 278 -11.29 -16.96 -7.41
N LEU A 279 -11.92 -15.85 -7.80
CA LEU A 279 -11.22 -14.73 -8.41
C LEU A 279 -10.36 -13.96 -7.39
N LEU A 280 -10.89 -13.75 -6.18
CA LEU A 280 -10.12 -13.14 -5.09
C LEU A 280 -8.91 -14.01 -4.74
N THR A 281 -9.08 -15.31 -4.59
CA THR A 281 -7.98 -16.25 -4.29
C THR A 281 -6.90 -16.18 -5.34
N PHE A 282 -7.27 -16.17 -6.63
CA PHE A 282 -6.31 -16.04 -7.72
C PHE A 282 -5.49 -14.74 -7.60
N GLN A 283 -6.16 -13.58 -7.43
CA GLN A 283 -5.49 -12.29 -7.29
C GLN A 283 -4.67 -12.21 -6.00
N PHE A 284 -5.25 -12.62 -4.87
CA PHE A 284 -4.59 -12.57 -3.56
C PHE A 284 -3.35 -13.45 -3.50
N PHE A 285 -3.43 -14.67 -4.00
CA PHE A 285 -2.28 -15.58 -4.06
C PHE A 285 -1.19 -15.05 -4.98
N SER A 286 -1.54 -14.68 -6.23
CA SER A 286 -0.58 -14.26 -7.24
C SER A 286 0.08 -12.92 -6.91
N HIS A 287 -0.67 -11.95 -6.38
CA HIS A 287 -0.15 -10.62 -6.08
C HIS A 287 0.50 -10.52 -4.70
N ARG A 288 -0.14 -11.06 -3.66
CA ARG A 288 0.31 -10.84 -2.28
C ARG A 288 1.10 -12.02 -1.73
N VAL A 289 0.55 -13.23 -1.78
CA VAL A 289 1.22 -14.39 -1.17
C VAL A 289 2.54 -14.69 -1.87
N LEU A 290 2.56 -14.79 -3.20
CA LEU A 290 3.81 -15.08 -3.92
C LEU A 290 4.87 -14.01 -3.71
N ARG A 291 4.50 -12.72 -3.77
CA ARG A 291 5.48 -11.64 -3.59
C ARG A 291 5.97 -11.51 -2.15
N TRP A 292 5.08 -11.61 -1.17
CA TRP A 292 5.43 -11.37 0.22
C TRP A 292 6.10 -12.56 0.89
N VAL A 293 5.75 -13.79 0.50
CA VAL A 293 6.28 -14.99 1.15
C VAL A 293 7.40 -15.62 0.34
N PHE A 294 7.22 -15.71 -0.99
CA PHE A 294 8.07 -16.57 -1.81
C PHE A 294 9.13 -15.82 -2.62
N CYS A 295 8.87 -14.63 -3.16
CA CYS A 295 9.81 -13.97 -4.06
C CYS A 295 11.14 -13.59 -3.38
N ALA A 296 11.10 -13.12 -2.14
CA ALA A 296 12.32 -12.71 -1.46
C ALA A 296 13.24 -13.91 -1.09
N PRO A 297 12.74 -15.03 -0.50
CA PRO A 297 13.54 -16.24 -0.38
C PRO A 297 13.98 -16.83 -1.72
N ALA A 298 13.10 -16.80 -2.74
CA ALA A 298 13.42 -17.31 -4.06
C ALA A 298 14.60 -16.60 -4.72
N LEU A 299 14.76 -15.29 -4.54
CA LEU A 299 15.93 -14.54 -5.04
C LEU A 299 17.23 -15.05 -4.43
N VAL A 300 17.25 -15.30 -3.13
CA VAL A 300 18.44 -15.84 -2.43
C VAL A 300 18.74 -17.26 -2.89
N ILE A 301 17.72 -18.12 -2.91
CA ILE A 301 17.86 -19.52 -3.33
C ILE A 301 18.28 -19.61 -4.80
N LEU A 302 17.75 -18.75 -5.67
CA LEU A 302 18.11 -18.68 -7.09
C LEU A 302 19.60 -18.38 -7.26
N PHE A 303 20.14 -17.42 -6.50
CA PHE A 303 21.56 -17.09 -6.55
C PHE A 303 22.43 -18.25 -6.04
N ILE A 304 22.11 -18.80 -4.86
CA ILE A 304 22.87 -19.91 -4.27
C ILE A 304 22.84 -21.15 -5.18
N SER A 305 21.66 -21.52 -5.68
CA SER A 305 21.53 -22.69 -6.56
C SER A 305 22.32 -22.52 -7.86
N ASN A 306 22.38 -21.30 -8.43
CA ASN A 306 23.16 -21.00 -9.63
C ASN A 306 24.68 -21.10 -9.36
N CYS A 307 25.15 -20.57 -8.23
CA CYS A 307 26.55 -20.74 -7.81
C CYS A 307 26.93 -22.23 -7.72
N LEU A 308 26.07 -23.02 -7.07
CA LEU A 308 26.32 -24.46 -6.92
C LEU A 308 26.30 -25.21 -8.26
N LEU A 309 25.45 -24.81 -9.20
CA LEU A 309 25.42 -25.39 -10.55
C LEU A 309 26.71 -25.11 -11.32
N VAL A 310 27.21 -23.87 -11.26
CA VAL A 310 28.47 -23.50 -11.91
C VAL A 310 29.66 -24.26 -11.29
N LEU A 311 29.73 -24.32 -9.95
CA LEU A 311 30.78 -25.04 -9.22
C LEU A 311 30.79 -26.55 -9.55
N ASN A 312 29.62 -27.14 -9.79
CA ASN A 312 29.51 -28.56 -10.18
C ASN A 312 29.67 -28.80 -11.70
N GLY A 313 30.21 -27.85 -12.43
CA GLY A 313 30.53 -28.03 -13.85
C GLY A 313 29.30 -28.10 -14.78
N SER A 314 28.17 -27.53 -14.37
CA SER A 314 26.96 -27.46 -15.21
C SER A 314 27.20 -26.64 -16.48
N THR A 315 26.23 -26.67 -17.41
CA THR A 315 26.32 -26.04 -18.74
C THR A 315 26.71 -24.56 -18.68
N LYS A 316 27.36 -24.06 -19.75
CA LYS A 316 27.77 -22.65 -19.90
C LYS A 316 26.61 -21.65 -19.70
N VAL A 317 25.36 -22.07 -19.89
CA VAL A 317 24.17 -21.24 -19.67
C VAL A 317 24.11 -20.75 -18.21
N PHE A 318 24.36 -21.63 -17.22
CA PHE A 318 24.33 -21.22 -15.81
C PHE A 318 25.48 -20.27 -15.47
N LEU A 319 26.64 -20.39 -16.13
CA LEU A 319 27.73 -19.42 -15.97
C LEU A 319 27.30 -18.02 -16.48
N TRP A 320 26.70 -17.93 -17.65
CA TRP A 320 26.19 -16.65 -18.17
C TRP A 320 25.09 -16.05 -17.28
N LEU A 321 24.18 -16.89 -16.80
CA LEU A 321 23.14 -16.45 -15.86
C LEU A 321 23.75 -15.98 -14.52
N LEU A 322 24.81 -16.62 -14.03
CA LEU A 322 25.51 -16.18 -12.82
C LEU A 322 26.20 -14.83 -13.04
N LEU A 323 26.87 -14.64 -14.19
CA LEU A 323 27.47 -13.36 -14.52
C LEU A 323 26.43 -12.23 -14.57
N LEU A 324 25.28 -12.47 -15.17
CA LEU A 324 24.16 -11.50 -15.18
C LEU A 324 23.66 -11.18 -13.75
N GLN A 325 23.53 -12.19 -12.88
CA GLN A 325 23.16 -11.99 -11.48
C GLN A 325 24.22 -11.18 -10.74
N VAL A 326 25.51 -11.47 -10.92
CA VAL A 326 26.60 -10.72 -10.29
C VAL A 326 26.59 -9.26 -10.75
N VAL A 327 26.44 -9.01 -12.05
CA VAL A 327 26.31 -7.64 -12.59
C VAL A 327 25.10 -6.91 -12.00
N PHE A 328 23.95 -7.59 -11.88
CA PHE A 328 22.75 -7.04 -11.26
C PHE A 328 22.99 -6.64 -9.79
N TYR A 329 23.61 -7.51 -8.99
CA TYR A 329 23.91 -7.20 -7.59
C TYR A 329 25.02 -6.15 -7.44
N LEU A 330 25.98 -6.09 -8.37
CA LEU A 330 26.96 -5.02 -8.41
C LEU A 330 26.29 -3.67 -8.69
N PHE A 331 25.36 -3.62 -9.63
CA PHE A 331 24.57 -2.41 -9.91
C PHE A 331 23.72 -2.00 -8.70
N ALA A 332 23.12 -2.97 -8.01
CA ALA A 332 22.38 -2.69 -6.78
C ALA A 332 23.29 -2.11 -5.68
N PHE A 333 24.51 -2.62 -5.53
CA PHE A 333 25.49 -2.10 -4.57
C PHE A 333 25.93 -0.67 -4.91
N ILE A 334 26.24 -0.38 -6.19
CA ILE A 334 26.55 0.96 -6.67
C ILE A 334 25.36 1.90 -6.39
N GLY A 335 24.13 1.46 -6.70
CA GLY A 335 22.92 2.21 -6.42
C GLY A 335 22.76 2.56 -4.94
N TRP A 336 23.04 1.61 -4.05
CA TRP A 336 23.05 1.85 -2.60
C TRP A 336 24.10 2.90 -2.18
N MET A 337 25.32 2.83 -2.74
CA MET A 337 26.36 3.83 -2.47
C MET A 337 25.96 5.24 -2.94
N LEU A 338 25.31 5.33 -4.11
CA LEU A 338 24.81 6.59 -4.65
C LEU A 338 23.66 7.14 -3.82
N ALA A 339 22.72 6.28 -3.41
CA ALA A 339 21.58 6.63 -2.56
C ALA A 339 22.03 7.22 -1.22
N LYS A 340 23.08 6.69 -0.60
CA LYS A 340 23.69 7.27 0.61
C LYS A 340 24.24 8.69 0.43
N LYS A 341 24.55 9.09 -0.82
CA LYS A 341 25.03 10.43 -1.18
C LYS A 341 23.93 11.30 -1.80
N SER A 342 22.66 10.90 -1.65
CA SER A 342 21.49 11.55 -2.26
C SER A 342 21.62 11.73 -3.79
N ARG A 343 22.36 10.82 -4.45
CA ARG A 343 22.51 10.78 -5.90
C ARG A 343 21.72 9.62 -6.47
N SER A 344 21.16 9.83 -7.65
CA SER A 344 20.27 8.89 -8.30
C SER A 344 20.61 8.77 -9.79
N PHE A 345 20.90 7.54 -10.23
CA PHE A 345 21.01 7.20 -11.65
C PHE A 345 20.12 5.99 -11.90
N PHE A 346 19.22 6.10 -12.88
CA PHE A 346 18.22 5.08 -13.22
C PHE A 346 18.78 3.66 -13.28
N LEU A 347 19.89 3.48 -14.00
CA LEU A 347 20.53 2.18 -14.23
C LEU A 347 20.91 1.44 -12.93
N PHE A 348 21.31 2.17 -11.88
CA PHE A 348 21.73 1.60 -10.60
C PHE A 348 20.61 1.61 -9.57
N ASN A 349 19.69 2.57 -9.67
CA ASN A 349 18.60 2.69 -8.71
C ASN A 349 17.56 1.58 -8.82
N VAL A 350 17.25 1.13 -10.04
CA VAL A 350 16.25 0.06 -10.21
C VAL A 350 16.74 -1.25 -9.57
N PRO A 351 17.94 -1.77 -9.87
CA PRO A 351 18.47 -2.94 -9.17
C PRO A 351 18.58 -2.75 -7.66
N PHE A 352 19.05 -1.57 -7.21
CA PHE A 352 19.12 -1.26 -5.78
C PHE A 352 17.74 -1.36 -5.11
N TYR A 353 16.72 -0.72 -5.69
CA TYR A 353 15.39 -0.71 -5.10
C TYR A 353 14.75 -2.11 -5.06
N ILE A 354 14.97 -2.93 -6.10
CA ILE A 354 14.53 -4.33 -6.11
C ILE A 354 15.17 -5.10 -4.94
N VAL A 355 16.48 -5.03 -4.81
CA VAL A 355 17.21 -5.73 -3.72
C VAL A 355 16.77 -5.20 -2.35
N PHE A 356 16.65 -3.89 -2.19
CA PHE A 356 16.22 -3.22 -0.96
C PHE A 356 14.83 -3.69 -0.52
N MET A 357 13.86 -3.73 -1.43
CA MET A 357 12.50 -4.18 -1.13
C MET A 357 12.44 -5.66 -0.73
N HIS A 358 13.20 -6.54 -1.41
CA HIS A 358 13.23 -7.96 -1.06
C HIS A 358 13.99 -8.21 0.24
N ALA A 359 15.05 -7.46 0.51
CA ALA A 359 15.74 -7.51 1.80
C ALA A 359 14.83 -7.03 2.95
N ALA A 360 14.07 -5.94 2.75
CA ALA A 360 13.09 -5.47 3.73
C ALA A 360 11.97 -6.52 3.95
N MET A 361 11.56 -7.23 2.90
CA MET A 361 10.59 -8.33 3.02
C MET A 361 11.13 -9.47 3.87
N LEU A 362 12.36 -9.93 3.63
CA LEU A 362 13.01 -10.97 4.46
C LEU A 362 13.12 -10.52 5.92
N ALA A 363 13.56 -9.29 6.16
CA ALA A 363 13.64 -8.74 7.51
C ALA A 363 12.25 -8.65 8.18
N GLY A 364 11.21 -8.32 7.43
CA GLY A 364 9.82 -8.31 7.89
C GLY A 364 9.30 -9.69 8.26
N ILE A 365 9.61 -10.72 7.46
CA ILE A 365 9.26 -12.12 7.76
C ILE A 365 9.93 -12.56 9.09
N VAL A 366 11.23 -12.29 9.25
CA VAL A 366 11.98 -12.62 10.47
C VAL A 366 11.42 -11.86 11.68
N ARG A 367 11.13 -10.57 11.53
CA ARG A 367 10.56 -9.73 12.58
C ARG A 367 9.19 -10.26 13.05
N TYR A 368 8.33 -10.64 12.10
CA TYR A 368 7.04 -11.25 12.42
C TYR A 368 7.18 -12.59 13.13
N ALA A 369 8.05 -13.48 12.61
CA ALA A 369 8.30 -14.80 13.21
C ALA A 369 8.82 -14.73 14.64
N ASN A 370 9.61 -13.69 14.97
CA ASN A 370 10.16 -13.47 16.31
C ASN A 370 9.18 -12.76 17.27
N GLY A 371 7.95 -12.42 16.83
CA GLY A 371 6.98 -11.72 17.67
C GLY A 371 7.38 -10.27 18.05
N GLN A 372 8.37 -9.69 17.39
CA GLN A 372 8.94 -8.37 17.70
C GLN A 372 8.12 -7.23 17.09
N GLN A 373 6.86 -7.47 16.77
CA GLN A 373 6.03 -6.50 16.07
C GLN A 373 5.27 -5.62 17.07
N SER A 374 5.58 -4.32 17.08
CA SER A 374 4.79 -3.31 17.80
C SER A 374 3.74 -2.70 16.88
N VAL A 375 2.54 -2.54 17.39
CA VAL A 375 1.44 -1.79 16.77
C VAL A 375 1.68 -0.29 16.87
N LEU A 376 2.34 0.12 17.95
CA LEU A 376 2.71 1.49 18.21
C LEU A 376 3.96 1.81 17.39
N TRP A 377 3.79 2.45 16.25
CA TRP A 377 4.91 2.85 15.40
C TRP A 377 5.53 4.18 15.86
N GLU A 378 6.85 4.23 15.79
CA GLU A 378 7.57 5.49 15.93
C GLU A 378 7.30 6.35 14.70
N LYS A 379 7.00 7.63 14.91
CA LYS A 379 6.82 8.58 13.82
C LYS A 379 8.14 8.70 13.05
N ALA A 380 8.13 8.46 11.75
CA ALA A 380 9.29 8.76 10.91
C ALA A 380 9.41 10.27 10.79
N GLU A 381 10.61 10.82 10.97
CA GLU A 381 10.89 12.21 10.65
C GLU A 381 10.76 12.42 9.13
N ARG A 382 10.10 13.54 8.76
CA ARG A 382 9.82 13.90 7.36
C ARG A 382 10.17 15.37 7.11
#